data_f9407482ecd8470c00870c19b3badc82
#
_entry.id   f9407482ecd8470c00870c19b3badc82
#
_cell.length_a   1.000
_cell.length_b   1.000
_cell.length_c   1.000
_cell.angle_alpha   90.00
_cell.angle_beta   90.00
_cell.angle_gamma   90.00
#
_symmetry.space_group_name_H-M   'P 1'
#
loop_
_entity.id
_entity.type
_entity.pdbx_description
1 polymer ?
#
loop_
_entity_poly.entity_id
_entity_poly.type
_entity_poly.pdbx_seq_one_letter_code
_entity_poly.pdbx_strand_id
1 'polypeptide(L)'
;MKRDADVVVAGGGPVGLMLACELALADVPVVVLERLTEVDTTIKAGSLNTPSSEALYRRGLLPQLVEVQNASLAGFGPFVRQRQAGGAPVTAPAPKFAGHFAGIMLRGDLLDAADPEFAGSGPAGDVGLVPQAALERILADRAAELGVTLRRGVTLTGFDADDEGVHVHTSHGSLRAGWLVGCDGGRSTVRQLAGFPFPGTAPSLTGHQALVEMTGADGLGAGWNWTETGTYAHGPMPGRILTVEFDGPPADREAPVTAEELQTALRRVSGVADVTVTKVHAATRFTDNARQASDYRRGRVLLAGDAAHVHSPFGGQGLNLGLGDAVNLGWKLAATVHGWAPEGLLDTYTAERHPLGAWVLDWTRAQVALMRPEPHAAALRRVVAELSATPDATTFFVKKISGVWHRYDLPGSHPLTGRSAPDLELSDGHRLADHLHDGRGLLLDLADDPALRGRAAGHRDRVRTLTVRCPDRPDLAGLLLRPDGCTAWAADAPGSYGELDAALGRWFGAPSAVPAA
;
A
#
# COMPACT_ATOMS: atom_id res chain seq x y z
N MET A 1 6.80 -31.43 -18.37
CA MET A 1 7.71 -31.59 -17.20
C MET A 1 6.99 -31.10 -15.95
N LYS A 2 7.25 -31.70 -14.77
CA LYS A 2 6.62 -31.28 -13.50
C LYS A 2 7.07 -29.85 -13.14
N ARG A 3 6.16 -28.98 -12.75
CA ARG A 3 6.45 -27.65 -12.20
C ARG A 3 6.86 -27.75 -10.73
N ASP A 4 7.74 -26.87 -10.28
CA ASP A 4 8.16 -26.75 -8.88
C ASP A 4 7.17 -25.88 -8.08
N ALA A 5 6.49 -24.94 -8.76
CA ALA A 5 5.43 -24.10 -8.24
C ALA A 5 4.52 -23.64 -9.38
N ASP A 6 3.30 -23.18 -9.07
CA ASP A 6 2.46 -22.50 -10.07
C ASP A 6 2.88 -21.05 -10.25
N VAL A 7 3.29 -20.38 -9.17
CA VAL A 7 3.77 -19.01 -9.19
C VAL A 7 5.09 -18.88 -8.45
N VAL A 8 6.07 -18.21 -9.07
CA VAL A 8 7.27 -17.70 -8.38
C VAL A 8 7.11 -16.20 -8.18
N VAL A 9 7.31 -15.74 -6.95
CA VAL A 9 7.36 -14.32 -6.58
C VAL A 9 8.81 -13.95 -6.30
N ALA A 10 9.36 -13.01 -7.06
CA ALA A 10 10.70 -12.46 -6.83
C ALA A 10 10.60 -11.23 -5.93
N GLY A 11 11.12 -11.32 -4.71
CA GLY A 11 11.08 -10.32 -3.65
C GLY A 11 10.15 -10.71 -2.51
N GLY A 12 10.73 -10.90 -1.31
CA GLY A 12 10.06 -11.26 -0.06
C GLY A 12 9.78 -10.07 0.85
N GLY A 13 9.68 -8.86 0.30
CA GLY A 13 9.18 -7.69 1.02
C GLY A 13 7.65 -7.73 1.21
N PRO A 14 7.04 -6.71 1.85
CA PRO A 14 5.61 -6.72 2.17
C PRO A 14 4.68 -6.98 0.98
N VAL A 15 5.01 -6.45 -0.19
CA VAL A 15 4.19 -6.63 -1.41
C VAL A 15 4.23 -8.08 -1.90
N GLY A 16 5.42 -8.67 -1.98
CA GLY A 16 5.57 -10.06 -2.43
C GLY A 16 4.99 -11.06 -1.43
N LEU A 17 5.15 -10.81 -0.13
CA LEU A 17 4.55 -11.63 0.93
C LEU A 17 3.02 -11.53 0.93
N MET A 18 2.45 -10.30 0.77
CA MET A 18 1.00 -10.12 0.66
C MET A 18 0.46 -10.87 -0.55
N LEU A 19 1.11 -10.74 -1.72
CA LEU A 19 0.73 -11.47 -2.92
C LEU A 19 0.79 -12.99 -2.72
N ALA A 20 1.83 -13.48 -2.06
CA ALA A 20 1.97 -14.90 -1.77
C ALA A 20 0.87 -15.41 -0.83
N CYS A 21 0.47 -14.61 0.18
CA CYS A 21 -0.67 -14.92 1.04
C CYS A 21 -1.99 -14.98 0.25
N GLU A 22 -2.26 -14.00 -0.62
CA GLU A 22 -3.46 -13.99 -1.46
C GLU A 22 -3.54 -15.22 -2.40
N LEU A 23 -2.42 -15.61 -3.00
CA LEU A 23 -2.33 -16.80 -3.84
C LEU A 23 -2.53 -18.10 -3.04
N ALA A 24 -1.90 -18.19 -1.87
CA ALA A 24 -2.00 -19.38 -1.01
C ALA A 24 -3.42 -19.54 -0.42
N LEU A 25 -4.12 -18.44 -0.09
CA LEU A 25 -5.54 -18.47 0.31
C LEU A 25 -6.45 -19.06 -0.78
N ALA A 26 -6.03 -18.97 -2.04
CA ALA A 26 -6.70 -19.57 -3.17
C ALA A 26 -6.09 -20.92 -3.59
N ASP A 27 -5.39 -21.61 -2.69
CA ASP A 27 -4.77 -22.94 -2.93
C ASP A 27 -3.79 -22.96 -4.13
N VAL A 28 -3.11 -21.85 -4.43
CA VAL A 28 -2.09 -21.78 -5.48
C VAL A 28 -0.70 -22.03 -4.86
N PRO A 29 0.06 -23.06 -5.30
CA PRO A 29 1.44 -23.32 -4.87
C PRO A 29 2.38 -22.17 -5.24
N VAL A 30 2.96 -21.52 -4.22
CA VAL A 30 3.81 -20.33 -4.37
C VAL A 30 5.20 -20.56 -3.78
N VAL A 31 6.22 -20.12 -4.52
CA VAL A 31 7.59 -19.96 -4.02
C VAL A 31 7.97 -18.48 -4.06
N VAL A 32 8.34 -17.93 -2.91
CA VAL A 32 8.89 -16.58 -2.78
C VAL A 32 10.41 -16.66 -2.71
N LEU A 33 11.10 -15.88 -3.54
CA LEU A 33 12.55 -15.73 -3.55
C LEU A 33 12.92 -14.38 -2.95
N GLU A 34 13.72 -14.38 -1.88
CA GLU A 34 14.20 -13.15 -1.24
C GLU A 34 15.73 -13.19 -1.12
N ARG A 35 16.39 -12.14 -1.65
CA ARG A 35 17.86 -12.04 -1.65
C ARG A 35 18.47 -11.84 -0.26
N LEU A 36 17.73 -11.19 0.65
CA LEU A 36 18.17 -10.98 2.01
C LEU A 36 17.93 -12.23 2.85
N THR A 37 18.83 -12.49 3.79
CA THR A 37 18.71 -13.61 4.74
C THR A 37 17.75 -13.31 5.88
N GLU A 38 17.56 -12.02 6.18
CA GLU A 38 16.70 -11.50 7.26
C GLU A 38 15.84 -10.34 6.77
N VAL A 39 14.88 -9.94 7.59
CA VAL A 39 14.04 -8.76 7.34
C VAL A 39 14.89 -7.49 7.31
N ASP A 40 14.67 -6.65 6.31
CA ASP A 40 15.35 -5.36 6.20
C ASP A 40 14.85 -4.38 7.27
N THR A 41 15.72 -4.01 8.19
CA THR A 41 15.45 -3.08 9.30
C THR A 41 15.81 -1.64 8.99
N THR A 42 16.24 -1.31 7.77
CA THR A 42 16.48 0.08 7.36
C THR A 42 15.18 0.90 7.42
N ILE A 43 15.35 2.22 7.55
CA ILE A 43 14.19 3.11 7.65
C ILE A 43 13.47 3.19 6.31
N LYS A 44 12.25 2.67 6.27
CA LYS A 44 11.34 2.70 5.11
C LYS A 44 9.98 3.28 5.51
N ALA A 45 8.89 2.79 4.92
CA ALA A 45 7.54 3.21 5.27
C ALA A 45 7.23 2.94 6.76
N GLY A 46 6.49 3.86 7.38
CA GLY A 46 6.09 3.77 8.78
C GLY A 46 4.58 3.76 8.99
N SER A 47 3.79 3.79 7.90
CA SER A 47 2.35 3.93 8.01
C SER A 47 1.59 3.18 6.93
N LEU A 48 0.41 2.71 7.30
CA LEU A 48 -0.62 2.19 6.41
C LEU A 48 -1.67 3.27 6.14
N ASN A 49 -2.22 3.27 4.94
CA ASN A 49 -3.43 4.02 4.59
C ASN A 49 -4.66 3.13 4.78
N THR A 50 -5.86 3.72 4.72
CA THR A 50 -7.12 3.01 4.96
C THR A 50 -7.31 1.78 4.07
N PRO A 51 -7.16 1.83 2.74
CA PRO A 51 -7.31 0.63 1.90
C PRO A 51 -6.34 -0.50 2.25
N SER A 52 -5.11 -0.19 2.66
CA SER A 52 -4.14 -1.21 3.08
C SER A 52 -4.52 -1.84 4.42
N SER A 53 -4.95 -1.03 5.38
CA SER A 53 -5.43 -1.53 6.69
C SER A 53 -6.69 -2.37 6.53
N GLU A 54 -7.64 -1.95 5.68
CA GLU A 54 -8.84 -2.73 5.36
C GLU A 54 -8.52 -4.08 4.70
N ALA A 55 -7.57 -4.10 3.75
CA ALA A 55 -7.15 -5.33 3.10
C ALA A 55 -6.58 -6.34 4.11
N LEU A 56 -5.70 -5.89 5.01
CA LEU A 56 -5.12 -6.72 6.06
C LEU A 56 -6.17 -7.15 7.10
N TYR A 57 -7.10 -6.27 7.45
CA TYR A 57 -8.22 -6.58 8.34
C TYR A 57 -9.09 -7.69 7.75
N ARG A 58 -9.45 -7.61 6.46
CA ARG A 58 -10.20 -8.65 5.75
C ARG A 58 -9.44 -9.97 5.61
N ARG A 59 -8.19 -10.04 6.01
CA ARG A 59 -7.38 -11.27 6.09
C ARG A 59 -7.13 -11.72 7.54
N GLY A 60 -7.85 -11.12 8.50
CA GLY A 60 -7.78 -11.50 9.92
C GLY A 60 -6.54 -11.00 10.64
N LEU A 61 -5.80 -10.03 10.09
CA LEU A 61 -4.53 -9.54 10.65
C LEU A 61 -4.68 -8.29 11.52
N LEU A 62 -5.91 -7.81 11.76
CA LEU A 62 -6.15 -6.61 12.57
C LEU A 62 -5.55 -6.68 13.99
N PRO A 63 -5.64 -7.80 14.75
CA PRO A 63 -5.07 -7.86 16.08
C PRO A 63 -3.57 -7.59 16.12
N GLN A 64 -2.80 -8.17 15.18
CA GLN A 64 -1.36 -7.98 15.06
C GLN A 64 -1.00 -6.54 14.68
N LEU A 65 -1.80 -5.92 13.80
CA LEU A 65 -1.61 -4.52 13.41
C LEU A 65 -1.84 -3.57 14.59
N VAL A 66 -2.89 -3.80 15.38
CA VAL A 66 -3.21 -3.01 16.58
C VAL A 66 -2.11 -3.15 17.63
N GLU A 67 -1.58 -4.34 17.85
CA GLU A 67 -0.45 -4.57 18.77
C GLU A 67 0.78 -3.76 18.36
N VAL A 68 1.17 -3.83 17.07
CA VAL A 68 2.31 -3.07 16.53
C VAL A 68 2.07 -1.57 16.61
N GLN A 69 0.86 -1.09 16.32
CA GLN A 69 0.52 0.32 16.45
C GLN A 69 0.63 0.80 17.90
N ASN A 70 0.10 0.03 18.86
CA ASN A 70 0.18 0.38 20.28
C ASN A 70 1.63 0.45 20.77
N ALA A 71 2.49 -0.49 20.34
CA ALA A 71 3.92 -0.45 20.62
C ALA A 71 4.60 0.78 20.00
N SER A 72 4.23 1.14 18.76
CA SER A 72 4.73 2.34 18.09
C SER A 72 4.30 3.62 18.83
N LEU A 73 3.03 3.73 19.20
CA LEU A 73 2.51 4.88 19.96
C LEU A 73 3.15 5.02 21.35
N ALA A 74 3.41 3.91 22.04
CA ALA A 74 4.11 3.91 23.32
C ALA A 74 5.52 4.52 23.20
N GLY A 75 6.21 4.31 22.08
CA GLY A 75 7.52 4.91 21.78
C GLY A 75 7.47 6.44 21.65
N PHE A 76 6.32 7.04 21.30
CA PHE A 76 6.14 8.50 21.26
C PHE A 76 5.87 9.13 22.63
N GLY A 77 5.42 8.35 23.62
CA GLY A 77 5.03 8.84 24.95
C GLY A 77 6.13 9.61 25.70
N PRO A 78 7.41 9.18 25.71
CA PRO A 78 8.51 9.93 26.33
C PRO A 78 8.73 11.30 25.68
N PHE A 79 8.61 11.38 24.35
CA PHE A 79 8.79 12.61 23.57
C PHE A 79 7.68 13.64 23.88
N VAL A 80 6.44 13.21 23.96
CA VAL A 80 5.31 14.09 24.35
C VAL A 80 5.54 14.64 25.76
N ARG A 81 5.98 13.81 26.72
CA ARG A 81 6.30 14.24 28.10
C ARG A 81 7.47 15.21 28.16
N GLN A 82 8.54 14.98 27.38
CA GLN A 82 9.70 15.87 27.35
C GLN A 82 9.34 17.26 26.81
N ARG A 83 8.47 17.34 25.83
CA ARG A 83 7.93 18.61 25.30
C ARG A 83 7.07 19.34 26.32
N GLN A 84 6.30 18.62 27.14
CA GLN A 84 5.49 19.17 28.24
C GLN A 84 6.36 19.67 29.39
N ALA A 85 7.49 19.01 29.67
CA ALA A 85 8.44 19.43 30.72
C ALA A 85 9.24 20.68 30.35
N GLY A 86 9.30 21.08 29.07
CA GLY A 86 9.98 22.27 28.57
C GLY A 86 9.26 23.61 28.85
N GLY A 87 8.23 23.64 29.68
CA GLY A 87 7.70 24.85 30.32
C GLY A 87 6.80 25.76 29.48
N ALA A 88 6.30 25.34 28.33
CA ALA A 88 5.20 26.04 27.66
C ALA A 88 3.86 25.65 28.30
N PRO A 89 3.02 26.63 28.76
CA PRO A 89 1.70 26.29 29.29
C PRO A 89 0.85 25.65 28.17
N VAL A 90 0.47 24.39 28.33
CA VAL A 90 -0.46 23.71 27.44
C VAL A 90 -1.87 24.22 27.80
N THR A 91 -2.28 25.32 27.21
CA THR A 91 -3.64 25.89 27.38
C THR A 91 -4.67 25.32 26.40
N ALA A 92 -4.23 24.47 25.47
CA ALA A 92 -5.11 23.71 24.55
C ALA A 92 -4.52 22.32 24.28
N PRO A 93 -5.34 21.28 24.06
CA PRO A 93 -4.84 20.01 23.56
C PRO A 93 -4.08 20.23 22.27
N ALA A 94 -2.93 19.53 22.13
CA ALA A 94 -2.15 19.60 20.87
C ALA A 94 -3.08 19.28 19.69
N PRO A 95 -3.04 20.08 18.61
CA PRO A 95 -3.89 19.83 17.47
C PRO A 95 -3.66 18.38 16.98
N LYS A 96 -4.77 17.66 16.77
CA LYS A 96 -4.69 16.30 16.22
C LYS A 96 -3.97 16.37 14.87
N PHE A 97 -2.97 15.51 14.70
CA PHE A 97 -2.24 15.40 13.45
C PHE A 97 -3.07 14.58 12.46
N ALA A 98 -3.28 15.10 11.25
CA ALA A 98 -4.02 14.43 10.20
C ALA A 98 -3.16 14.05 8.99
N GLY A 99 -1.84 14.32 9.04
CA GLY A 99 -0.91 14.06 7.94
C GLY A 99 -0.14 15.32 7.53
N HIS A 100 0.62 15.22 6.47
CA HIS A 100 1.30 16.37 5.87
C HIS A 100 1.32 16.27 4.34
N PHE A 101 1.40 17.43 3.68
CA PHE A 101 1.68 17.52 2.25
C PHE A 101 2.94 18.36 2.04
N ALA A 102 3.99 17.80 1.49
CA ALA A 102 5.30 18.46 1.30
C ALA A 102 5.88 19.05 2.60
N GLY A 103 5.62 18.45 3.77
CA GLY A 103 6.01 18.99 5.07
C GLY A 103 5.02 20.00 5.68
N ILE A 104 4.04 20.49 4.91
CA ILE A 104 2.96 21.33 5.43
C ILE A 104 2.03 20.45 6.26
N MET A 105 1.97 20.73 7.57
CA MET A 105 1.22 19.91 8.53
C MET A 105 -0.28 20.18 8.42
N LEU A 106 -1.06 19.12 8.28
CA LEU A 106 -2.52 19.17 8.22
C LEU A 106 -3.10 19.06 9.64
N ARG A 107 -4.03 19.93 9.96
CA ARG A 107 -4.65 20.02 11.27
C ARG A 107 -5.88 19.14 11.34
N GLY A 108 -5.90 18.16 12.25
CA GLY A 108 -7.03 17.27 12.44
C GLY A 108 -8.28 17.93 12.98
N ASP A 109 -8.16 19.10 13.63
CA ASP A 109 -9.30 19.92 14.09
C ASP A 109 -10.02 20.68 12.96
N LEU A 110 -9.42 20.73 11.77
CA LEU A 110 -10.03 21.27 10.54
C LEU A 110 -10.63 20.17 9.66
N LEU A 111 -10.45 18.90 10.02
CA LEU A 111 -10.97 17.78 9.25
C LEU A 111 -12.49 17.70 9.42
N ASP A 112 -13.23 17.66 8.31
CA ASP A 112 -14.63 17.24 8.33
C ASP A 112 -14.70 15.71 8.47
N ALA A 113 -14.74 15.24 9.71
CA ALA A 113 -14.85 13.82 10.01
C ALA A 113 -16.23 13.22 9.64
N ALA A 114 -17.21 14.05 9.31
CA ALA A 114 -18.53 13.62 8.85
C ALA A 114 -18.61 13.41 7.33
N ASP A 115 -17.52 13.75 6.58
CA ASP A 115 -17.49 13.50 5.14
C ASP A 115 -17.74 12.00 4.85
N PRO A 116 -18.71 11.68 3.98
CA PRO A 116 -19.13 10.29 3.73
C PRO A 116 -18.00 9.35 3.24
N GLU A 117 -16.92 9.89 2.66
CA GLU A 117 -15.80 9.07 2.21
C GLU A 117 -14.96 8.49 3.36
N PHE A 118 -15.04 9.05 4.59
CA PHE A 118 -14.41 8.47 5.78
C PHE A 118 -15.26 7.41 6.47
N ALA A 119 -16.53 7.28 6.08
CA ALA A 119 -17.42 6.29 6.67
C ALA A 119 -17.12 4.87 6.15
N GLY A 120 -17.37 3.88 7.00
CA GLY A 120 -17.40 2.47 6.59
C GLY A 120 -16.06 1.72 6.63
N SER A 121 -14.98 2.32 7.12
CA SER A 121 -13.69 1.61 7.26
C SER A 121 -13.63 0.68 8.48
N GLY A 122 -14.62 0.74 9.37
CA GLY A 122 -14.65 -0.04 10.61
C GLY A 122 -13.39 0.20 11.46
N PRO A 123 -12.98 -0.79 12.29
CA PRO A 123 -11.81 -0.66 13.15
C PRO A 123 -10.48 -0.55 12.38
N ALA A 124 -10.45 -0.90 11.09
CA ALA A 124 -9.26 -0.72 10.26
C ALA A 124 -8.92 0.76 10.02
N GLY A 125 -9.91 1.65 10.07
CA GLY A 125 -9.73 3.09 9.92
C GLY A 125 -8.87 3.73 11.02
N ASP A 126 -8.76 3.08 12.18
CA ASP A 126 -7.96 3.55 13.32
C ASP A 126 -6.50 3.06 13.27
N VAL A 127 -6.14 2.20 12.34
CA VAL A 127 -4.80 1.63 12.22
C VAL A 127 -4.00 2.37 11.15
N GLY A 128 -2.91 3.04 11.57
CA GLY A 128 -2.05 3.81 10.67
C GLY A 128 -0.55 3.65 10.94
N LEU A 129 -0.12 3.54 12.19
CA LEU A 129 1.30 3.54 12.56
C LEU A 129 1.87 2.11 12.63
N VAL A 130 2.17 1.54 11.47
CA VAL A 130 2.76 0.20 11.34
C VAL A 130 4.06 0.29 10.53
N PRO A 131 5.24 0.19 11.18
CA PRO A 131 6.53 0.17 10.48
C PRO A 131 6.63 -1.00 9.51
N GLN A 132 7.21 -0.75 8.34
CA GLN A 132 7.31 -1.75 7.26
C GLN A 132 7.98 -3.06 7.72
N ALA A 133 9.03 -2.99 8.53
CA ALA A 133 9.71 -4.19 9.04
C ALA A 133 8.81 -5.05 9.96
N ALA A 134 7.88 -4.42 10.71
CA ALA A 134 6.91 -5.14 11.52
C ALA A 134 5.84 -5.79 10.62
N LEU A 135 5.33 -5.06 9.64
CA LEU A 135 4.39 -5.60 8.66
C LEU A 135 4.98 -6.78 7.89
N GLU A 136 6.26 -6.69 7.48
CA GLU A 136 6.95 -7.79 6.79
C GLU A 136 6.99 -9.06 7.65
N ARG A 137 7.22 -8.94 8.97
CA ARG A 137 7.18 -10.09 9.89
C ARG A 137 5.77 -10.69 9.97
N ILE A 138 4.74 -9.85 10.20
CA ILE A 138 3.34 -10.31 10.22
C ILE A 138 2.98 -11.08 8.96
N LEU A 139 3.35 -10.55 7.79
CA LEU A 139 3.06 -11.21 6.51
C LEU A 139 3.91 -12.47 6.28
N ALA A 140 5.16 -12.51 6.76
CA ALA A 140 5.99 -13.70 6.67
C ALA A 140 5.45 -14.84 7.56
N ASP A 141 5.00 -14.53 8.78
CA ASP A 141 4.36 -15.48 9.68
C ASP A 141 3.07 -16.01 9.06
N ARG A 142 2.23 -15.10 8.51
CA ARG A 142 1.01 -15.49 7.80
C ARG A 142 1.26 -16.36 6.58
N ALA A 143 2.29 -16.04 5.80
CA ALA A 143 2.71 -16.84 4.64
C ALA A 143 3.13 -18.25 5.06
N ALA A 144 3.86 -18.38 6.17
CA ALA A 144 4.25 -19.69 6.74
C ALA A 144 3.03 -20.49 7.20
N GLU A 145 2.04 -19.87 7.89
CA GLU A 145 0.78 -20.51 8.28
C GLU A 145 0.01 -21.04 7.08
N LEU A 146 0.04 -20.31 5.96
CA LEU A 146 -0.62 -20.68 4.70
C LEU A 146 0.19 -21.68 3.84
N GLY A 147 1.38 -22.11 4.31
CA GLY A 147 2.21 -23.10 3.61
C GLY A 147 3.01 -22.53 2.43
N VAL A 148 3.19 -21.20 2.35
CA VAL A 148 4.05 -20.56 1.34
C VAL A 148 5.50 -20.96 1.54
N THR A 149 6.19 -21.32 0.47
CA THR A 149 7.64 -21.59 0.50
C THR A 149 8.43 -20.29 0.33
N LEU A 150 8.93 -19.73 1.43
CA LEU A 150 9.81 -18.55 1.42
C LEU A 150 11.28 -18.99 1.44
N ARG A 151 12.03 -18.65 0.38
CA ARG A 151 13.48 -18.93 0.24
C ARG A 151 14.28 -17.63 0.42
N ARG A 152 14.76 -17.39 1.64
CA ARG A 152 15.67 -16.27 1.94
C ARG A 152 17.11 -16.60 1.54
N GLY A 153 17.91 -15.57 1.23
CA GLY A 153 19.29 -15.71 0.73
C GLY A 153 19.36 -16.17 -0.73
N VAL A 154 18.24 -16.20 -1.45
CA VAL A 154 18.16 -16.66 -2.84
C VAL A 154 17.85 -15.49 -3.76
N THR A 155 18.78 -15.19 -4.67
CA THR A 155 18.64 -14.10 -5.65
C THR A 155 18.19 -14.67 -7.00
N LEU A 156 17.16 -14.08 -7.61
CA LEU A 156 16.81 -14.31 -9.01
C LEU A 156 17.91 -13.68 -9.89
N THR A 157 18.51 -14.48 -10.77
CA THR A 157 19.59 -14.06 -11.66
C THR A 157 19.16 -13.95 -13.12
N GLY A 158 18.05 -14.62 -13.49
CA GLY A 158 17.53 -14.63 -14.84
C GLY A 158 16.24 -15.43 -14.96
N PHE A 159 15.63 -15.42 -16.14
CA PHE A 159 14.53 -16.31 -16.48
C PHE A 159 14.33 -16.39 -17.99
N ASP A 160 13.74 -17.50 -18.43
CA ASP A 160 13.19 -17.70 -19.76
C ASP A 160 11.70 -17.95 -19.65
N ALA A 161 10.89 -17.30 -20.47
CA ALA A 161 9.43 -17.42 -20.45
C ALA A 161 8.90 -17.76 -21.85
N ASP A 162 7.96 -18.71 -21.89
CA ASP A 162 7.23 -19.10 -23.08
C ASP A 162 5.72 -19.25 -22.79
N ASP A 163 4.94 -19.76 -23.73
CA ASP A 163 3.50 -19.95 -23.56
C ASP A 163 3.15 -21.06 -22.56
N GLU A 164 4.08 -21.95 -22.21
CA GLU A 164 3.85 -23.06 -21.29
C GLU A 164 4.22 -22.71 -19.82
N GLY A 165 5.15 -21.74 -19.62
CA GLY A 165 5.59 -21.36 -18.28
C GLY A 165 6.81 -20.44 -18.25
N VAL A 166 7.44 -20.44 -17.08
CA VAL A 166 8.66 -19.66 -16.82
C VAL A 166 9.71 -20.56 -16.18
N HIS A 167 10.92 -20.51 -16.74
CA HIS A 167 12.09 -21.15 -16.16
C HIS A 167 12.93 -20.09 -15.44
N VAL A 168 12.91 -20.09 -14.11
CA VAL A 168 13.54 -19.06 -13.27
C VAL A 168 14.91 -19.53 -12.82
N HIS A 169 15.96 -18.76 -13.12
CA HIS A 169 17.34 -18.97 -12.71
C HIS A 169 17.62 -18.22 -11.40
N THR A 170 18.28 -18.90 -10.47
CA THR A 170 18.61 -18.33 -9.16
C THR A 170 20.05 -18.57 -8.79
N SER A 171 20.54 -17.90 -7.74
CA SER A 171 21.88 -18.18 -7.15
C SER A 171 22.03 -19.60 -6.61
N HIS A 172 20.94 -20.37 -6.48
CA HIS A 172 20.92 -21.74 -5.92
C HIS A 172 20.28 -22.77 -6.87
N GLY A 173 20.39 -22.57 -8.17
CA GLY A 173 19.81 -23.45 -9.19
C GLY A 173 18.61 -22.84 -9.89
N SER A 174 17.75 -23.67 -10.49
CA SER A 174 16.62 -23.21 -11.30
C SER A 174 15.30 -23.77 -10.80
N LEU A 175 14.20 -23.08 -11.15
CA LEU A 175 12.82 -23.47 -10.84
C LEU A 175 11.96 -23.38 -12.10
N ARG A 176 11.00 -24.30 -12.27
CA ARG A 176 9.95 -24.17 -13.29
C ARG A 176 8.64 -23.75 -12.65
N ALA A 177 8.03 -22.70 -13.18
CA ALA A 177 6.75 -22.19 -12.72
C ALA A 177 5.77 -21.91 -13.87
N GLY A 178 4.51 -21.75 -13.55
CA GLY A 178 3.52 -21.28 -14.50
C GLY A 178 3.64 -19.79 -14.76
N TRP A 179 3.98 -19.03 -13.72
CA TRP A 179 4.01 -17.56 -13.70
C TRP A 179 5.19 -17.04 -12.88
N LEU A 180 5.68 -15.84 -13.23
CA LEU A 180 6.66 -15.08 -12.47
C LEU A 180 6.10 -13.70 -12.15
N VAL A 181 6.17 -13.30 -10.86
CA VAL A 181 5.79 -11.94 -10.45
C VAL A 181 6.99 -11.24 -9.83
N GLY A 182 7.41 -10.12 -10.43
CA GLY A 182 8.45 -9.24 -9.90
C GLY A 182 7.89 -8.32 -8.81
N CYS A 183 8.28 -8.58 -7.56
CA CYS A 183 8.09 -7.73 -6.38
C CYS A 183 9.46 -7.30 -5.82
N ASP A 184 10.50 -7.26 -6.66
CA ASP A 184 11.93 -7.14 -6.35
C ASP A 184 12.43 -5.70 -6.26
N GLY A 185 11.49 -4.76 -6.05
CA GLY A 185 11.79 -3.38 -5.73
C GLY A 185 12.14 -2.50 -6.93
N GLY A 186 12.49 -1.24 -6.66
CA GLY A 186 12.63 -0.20 -7.70
C GLY A 186 13.71 -0.47 -8.75
N ARG A 187 14.68 -1.34 -8.46
CA ARG A 187 15.72 -1.81 -9.40
C ARG A 187 15.41 -3.16 -10.01
N SER A 188 14.16 -3.55 -10.01
CA SER A 188 13.65 -4.86 -10.42
C SER A 188 14.44 -5.50 -11.57
N THR A 189 15.06 -6.64 -11.29
CA THR A 189 15.71 -7.51 -12.28
C THR A 189 14.65 -8.11 -13.22
N VAL A 190 13.48 -8.49 -12.66
CA VAL A 190 12.38 -9.03 -13.45
C VAL A 190 11.91 -8.03 -14.49
N ARG A 191 11.66 -6.76 -14.10
CA ARG A 191 11.26 -5.70 -15.04
C ARG A 191 12.25 -5.51 -16.17
N GLN A 192 13.55 -5.44 -15.82
CA GLN A 192 14.62 -5.19 -16.78
C GLN A 192 14.77 -6.33 -17.77
N LEU A 193 14.82 -7.56 -17.30
CA LEU A 193 14.98 -8.75 -18.14
C LEU A 193 13.76 -9.01 -19.02
N ALA A 194 12.55 -8.77 -18.51
CA ALA A 194 11.34 -8.86 -19.33
C ALA A 194 11.20 -7.72 -20.34
N GLY A 195 12.05 -6.69 -20.27
CA GLY A 195 12.04 -5.57 -21.19
C GLY A 195 10.80 -4.66 -21.05
N PHE A 196 10.22 -4.51 -19.85
CA PHE A 196 9.15 -3.56 -19.63
C PHE A 196 9.65 -2.12 -19.82
N PRO A 197 9.01 -1.29 -20.66
CA PRO A 197 9.30 0.14 -20.71
C PRO A 197 9.01 0.77 -19.34
N PHE A 198 9.90 1.68 -18.89
CA PHE A 198 9.81 2.31 -17.58
C PHE A 198 9.98 3.84 -17.69
N PRO A 199 9.03 4.51 -18.37
CA PRO A 199 9.07 5.96 -18.56
C PRO A 199 8.86 6.71 -17.26
N GLY A 200 9.26 8.00 -17.25
CA GLY A 200 9.07 8.91 -16.13
C GLY A 200 10.17 9.96 -16.01
N THR A 201 10.32 10.55 -14.83
CA THR A 201 11.30 11.59 -14.54
C THR A 201 12.56 11.00 -13.92
N ALA A 202 13.71 11.49 -14.37
CA ALA A 202 15.01 11.17 -13.76
C ALA A 202 15.13 11.82 -12.37
N PRO A 203 15.97 11.27 -11.48
CA PRO A 203 16.17 11.85 -10.17
C PRO A 203 16.86 13.21 -10.25
N SER A 204 16.43 14.14 -9.41
CA SER A 204 16.95 15.52 -9.32
C SER A 204 17.41 15.92 -7.92
N LEU A 205 17.25 15.03 -6.93
CA LEU A 205 17.64 15.29 -5.55
C LEU A 205 18.31 14.07 -4.90
N THR A 206 19.05 14.35 -3.83
CA THR A 206 19.52 13.38 -2.86
C THR A 206 18.81 13.62 -1.53
N GLY A 207 18.17 12.59 -0.98
CA GLY A 207 17.55 12.63 0.33
C GLY A 207 18.10 11.56 1.26
N HIS A 208 18.14 11.86 2.56
CA HIS A 208 18.48 10.90 3.60
C HIS A 208 17.36 10.82 4.64
N GLN A 209 17.13 9.61 5.15
CA GLN A 209 16.38 9.39 6.38
C GLN A 209 17.29 8.63 7.33
N ALA A 210 17.42 9.11 8.57
CA ALA A 210 18.28 8.44 9.53
C ALA A 210 17.76 8.52 10.96
N LEU A 211 18.17 7.55 11.76
CA LEU A 211 18.10 7.56 13.22
C LEU A 211 19.51 7.61 13.74
N VAL A 212 19.86 8.70 14.43
CA VAL A 212 21.24 9.01 14.82
C VAL A 212 21.32 9.47 16.28
N GLU A 213 22.51 9.36 16.86
CA GLU A 213 22.91 10.16 18.03
C GLU A 213 23.68 11.37 17.51
N MET A 214 23.41 12.55 18.07
CA MET A 214 24.06 13.80 17.67
C MET A 214 24.24 14.76 18.84
N THR A 215 25.21 15.65 18.72
CA THR A 215 25.47 16.79 19.62
C THR A 215 25.36 18.10 18.85
N GLY A 216 25.25 19.24 19.53
CA GLY A 216 25.14 20.55 18.89
C GLY A 216 23.86 20.77 18.10
N ALA A 217 22.80 20.02 18.42
CA ALA A 217 21.53 20.02 17.70
C ALA A 217 20.54 21.12 18.15
N ASP A 218 20.88 21.92 19.16
CA ASP A 218 19.99 22.92 19.77
C ASP A 218 19.53 24.00 18.76
N GLY A 219 20.31 24.23 17.70
CA GLY A 219 19.95 25.15 16.62
C GLY A 219 19.01 24.56 15.56
N LEU A 220 18.72 23.25 15.61
CA LEU A 220 17.82 22.61 14.64
C LEU A 220 16.36 22.92 14.96
N GLY A 221 15.62 23.44 13.97
CA GLY A 221 14.18 23.59 14.05
C GLY A 221 13.47 22.23 14.17
N ALA A 222 12.47 22.12 15.04
CA ALA A 222 11.67 20.91 15.16
C ALA A 222 10.69 20.76 13.98
N GLY A 223 10.44 19.52 13.56
CA GLY A 223 9.55 19.21 12.43
C GLY A 223 10.19 19.55 11.07
N TRP A 224 9.37 19.93 10.09
CA TRP A 224 9.79 20.27 8.74
C TRP A 224 10.28 21.70 8.64
N ASN A 225 11.42 21.88 8.01
CA ASN A 225 12.08 23.17 7.81
C ASN A 225 12.55 23.29 6.36
N TRP A 226 12.22 24.42 5.73
CA TRP A 226 12.64 24.75 4.37
C TRP A 226 13.65 25.88 4.45
N THR A 227 14.79 25.70 3.81
CA THR A 227 15.92 26.67 3.81
C THR A 227 16.26 27.05 2.37
N GLU A 228 17.22 27.94 2.19
CA GLU A 228 17.71 28.34 0.87
C GLU A 228 18.53 27.22 0.16
N THR A 229 18.96 26.21 0.90
CA THR A 229 19.81 25.13 0.40
C THR A 229 19.11 23.78 0.31
N GLY A 230 17.89 23.67 0.87
CA GLY A 230 17.15 22.43 0.84
C GLY A 230 16.04 22.35 1.88
N THR A 231 15.69 21.13 2.24
CA THR A 231 14.66 20.87 3.25
C THR A 231 15.18 19.85 4.26
N TYR A 232 14.86 20.04 5.53
CA TYR A 232 15.12 19.01 6.53
C TYR A 232 13.95 18.82 7.47
N ALA A 233 13.86 17.65 8.10
CA ALA A 233 12.98 17.41 9.22
C ALA A 233 13.77 16.85 10.40
N HIS A 234 13.43 17.32 11.63
CA HIS A 234 14.02 16.88 12.88
C HIS A 234 12.92 16.48 13.88
N GLY A 235 12.98 15.26 14.34
CA GLY A 235 11.93 14.66 15.18
C GLY A 235 10.78 14.05 14.36
N PRO A 236 9.62 13.70 15.01
CA PRO A 236 9.32 13.83 16.44
C PRO A 236 10.04 12.83 17.36
N MET A 237 10.61 11.73 16.82
CA MET A 237 11.42 10.80 17.61
C MET A 237 12.82 11.39 17.84
N PRO A 238 13.41 11.23 19.05
CA PRO A 238 14.79 11.64 19.30
C PRO A 238 15.75 11.04 18.27
N GLY A 239 16.64 11.87 17.71
CA GLY A 239 17.62 11.44 16.71
C GLY A 239 17.06 11.15 15.32
N ARG A 240 15.75 11.28 15.09
CA ARG A 240 15.17 11.15 13.75
C ARG A 240 15.46 12.40 12.93
N ILE A 241 16.14 12.23 11.81
CA ILE A 241 16.42 13.28 10.84
C ILE A 241 16.02 12.83 9.43
N LEU A 242 15.64 13.82 8.63
CA LEU A 242 15.50 13.72 7.18
C LEU A 242 16.17 14.94 6.56
N THR A 243 16.93 14.75 5.48
CA THR A 243 17.52 15.84 4.68
C THR A 243 17.15 15.66 3.21
N VAL A 244 17.00 16.76 2.49
CA VAL A 244 16.75 16.80 1.04
C VAL A 244 17.60 17.90 0.43
N GLU A 245 18.50 17.52 -0.46
CA GLU A 245 19.38 18.41 -1.23
C GLU A 245 18.98 18.34 -2.70
N PHE A 246 18.87 19.50 -3.38
CA PHE A 246 18.36 19.60 -4.76
C PHE A 246 19.49 19.81 -5.78
N ASP A 247 20.67 19.31 -5.50
CA ASP A 247 21.87 19.41 -6.32
C ASP A 247 22.12 18.17 -7.22
N GLY A 248 21.15 17.28 -7.33
CA GLY A 248 21.18 16.09 -8.17
C GLY A 248 21.15 14.77 -7.39
N PRO A 249 21.17 13.65 -8.08
CA PRO A 249 21.20 12.33 -7.46
C PRO A 249 22.60 12.04 -6.88
N PRO A 250 22.70 11.13 -5.89
CA PRO A 250 23.98 10.72 -5.32
C PRO A 250 24.86 10.03 -6.38
N ALA A 251 26.17 10.25 -6.32
CA ALA A 251 27.13 9.64 -7.24
C ALA A 251 27.12 8.10 -7.13
N ASP A 252 27.09 7.58 -5.91
CA ASP A 252 26.90 6.15 -5.61
C ASP A 252 25.72 5.97 -4.65
N ARG A 253 24.64 5.44 -5.18
CA ARG A 253 23.42 5.19 -4.40
C ARG A 253 23.54 3.94 -3.51
N GLU A 254 24.49 3.06 -3.78
CA GLU A 254 24.64 1.78 -3.07
C GLU A 254 25.66 1.84 -1.93
N ALA A 255 26.53 2.84 -1.95
CA ALA A 255 27.48 3.04 -0.86
C ALA A 255 26.76 3.14 0.49
N PRO A 256 27.32 2.58 1.56
CA PRO A 256 26.79 2.75 2.91
C PRO A 256 26.66 4.23 3.26
N VAL A 257 25.57 4.63 3.91
CA VAL A 257 25.38 5.99 4.41
C VAL A 257 26.23 6.16 5.65
N THR A 258 27.17 7.12 5.64
CA THR A 258 28.10 7.37 6.75
C THR A 258 27.62 8.50 7.66
N ALA A 259 28.17 8.55 8.89
CA ALA A 259 27.91 9.65 9.82
C ALA A 259 28.41 11.01 9.25
N GLU A 260 29.53 11.00 8.54
CA GLU A 260 30.12 12.21 7.91
C GLU A 260 29.19 12.71 6.77
N GLU A 261 28.65 11.82 5.94
CA GLU A 261 27.70 12.18 4.88
C GLU A 261 26.45 12.83 5.48
N LEU A 262 25.84 12.19 6.48
CA LEU A 262 24.64 12.71 7.16
C LEU A 262 24.91 14.06 7.84
N GLN A 263 26.03 14.19 8.51
CA GLN A 263 26.44 15.44 9.15
C GLN A 263 26.63 16.56 8.12
N THR A 264 27.31 16.26 7.02
CA THR A 264 27.56 17.24 5.95
C THR A 264 26.25 17.69 5.31
N ALA A 265 25.36 16.74 4.95
CA ALA A 265 24.04 17.04 4.42
C ALA A 265 23.21 17.88 5.41
N LEU A 266 23.17 17.47 6.70
CA LEU A 266 22.40 18.17 7.72
C LEU A 266 22.93 19.61 7.97
N ARG A 267 24.22 19.79 8.08
CA ARG A 267 24.86 21.13 8.20
C ARG A 267 24.54 22.02 7.01
N ARG A 268 24.64 21.48 5.80
CA ARG A 268 24.34 22.20 4.56
C ARG A 268 22.89 22.68 4.49
N VAL A 269 21.93 21.78 4.75
CA VAL A 269 20.51 22.12 4.62
C VAL A 269 19.97 22.90 5.82
N SER A 270 20.53 22.75 7.02
CA SER A 270 20.07 23.47 8.22
C SER A 270 20.78 24.80 8.47
N GLY A 271 22.00 24.94 7.97
CA GLY A 271 22.89 26.07 8.33
C GLY A 271 23.49 25.98 9.74
N VAL A 272 23.21 24.90 10.50
CA VAL A 272 23.73 24.71 11.87
C VAL A 272 25.10 24.03 11.82
N ALA A 273 26.17 24.79 11.98
CA ALA A 273 27.53 24.30 11.84
C ALA A 273 27.98 23.36 12.97
N ASP A 274 27.43 23.51 14.17
CA ASP A 274 27.85 22.78 15.37
C ASP A 274 27.30 21.35 15.48
N VAL A 275 26.33 21.00 14.64
CA VAL A 275 25.76 19.66 14.63
C VAL A 275 26.83 18.61 14.30
N THR A 276 26.95 17.62 15.16
CA THR A 276 27.86 16.49 14.97
C THR A 276 27.09 15.17 15.13
N VAL A 277 27.10 14.34 14.10
CA VAL A 277 26.54 12.99 14.13
C VAL A 277 27.55 12.03 14.75
N THR A 278 27.28 11.56 15.95
CA THR A 278 28.21 10.71 16.73
C THR A 278 28.01 9.23 16.47
N LYS A 279 26.77 8.83 16.10
CA LYS A 279 26.43 7.43 15.81
C LYS A 279 25.25 7.34 14.85
N VAL A 280 25.29 6.39 13.94
CA VAL A 280 24.18 6.03 13.03
C VAL A 280 23.59 4.69 13.47
N HIS A 281 22.32 4.69 13.85
CA HIS A 281 21.60 3.47 14.17
C HIS A 281 20.97 2.84 12.93
N ALA A 282 20.37 3.68 12.08
CA ALA A 282 19.82 3.29 10.79
C ALA A 282 19.83 4.49 9.85
N ALA A 283 20.08 4.25 8.57
CA ALA A 283 20.02 5.28 7.56
C ALA A 283 19.61 4.70 6.20
N THR A 284 18.93 5.52 5.41
CA THR A 284 18.52 5.21 4.03
C THR A 284 18.74 6.45 3.16
N ARG A 285 19.35 6.25 1.98
CA ARG A 285 19.47 7.27 0.94
C ARG A 285 18.36 7.05 -0.10
N PHE A 286 17.68 8.11 -0.51
CA PHE A 286 16.61 8.08 -1.50
C PHE A 286 16.76 9.18 -2.55
N THR A 287 16.00 9.07 -3.62
CA THR A 287 15.89 10.07 -4.68
C THR A 287 14.42 10.27 -5.06
N ASP A 288 14.14 11.27 -5.91
CA ASP A 288 12.82 11.64 -6.38
C ASP A 288 12.48 11.07 -7.77
N ASN A 289 13.22 10.07 -8.27
CA ASN A 289 12.84 9.47 -9.54
C ASN A 289 11.39 8.97 -9.47
N ALA A 290 10.58 9.38 -10.45
CA ALA A 290 9.18 8.99 -10.55
C ALA A 290 8.95 8.32 -11.91
N ARG A 291 8.88 6.98 -11.91
CA ARG A 291 8.77 6.15 -13.10
C ARG A 291 7.73 5.06 -12.89
N GLN A 292 7.06 4.68 -13.97
CA GLN A 292 6.06 3.62 -13.95
C GLN A 292 6.20 2.75 -15.20
N ALA A 293 6.06 1.44 -15.04
CA ALA A 293 5.99 0.52 -16.17
C ALA A 293 4.74 0.83 -17.00
N SER A 294 4.90 0.86 -18.33
CA SER A 294 3.79 1.17 -19.25
C SER A 294 2.67 0.12 -19.18
N ASP A 295 3.03 -1.09 -18.80
CA ASP A 295 2.13 -2.20 -18.55
C ASP A 295 2.66 -2.99 -17.34
N TYR A 296 1.78 -3.69 -16.62
CA TYR A 296 2.17 -4.50 -15.47
C TYR A 296 2.23 -5.99 -15.80
N ARG A 297 1.95 -6.36 -17.07
CA ARG A 297 1.98 -7.74 -17.55
C ARG A 297 2.65 -7.84 -18.92
N ARG A 298 3.51 -8.85 -19.10
CA ARG A 298 4.02 -9.33 -20.39
C ARG A 298 4.00 -10.86 -20.42
N GLY A 299 3.03 -11.43 -21.14
CA GLY A 299 2.83 -12.87 -21.17
C GLY A 299 2.58 -13.43 -19.78
N ARG A 300 3.51 -14.26 -19.29
CA ARG A 300 3.46 -14.92 -17.96
C ARG A 300 4.29 -14.20 -16.89
N VAL A 301 4.82 -13.03 -17.20
CA VAL A 301 5.59 -12.20 -16.26
C VAL A 301 4.77 -10.98 -15.87
N LEU A 302 4.64 -10.72 -14.56
CA LEU A 302 3.92 -9.59 -13.99
C LEU A 302 4.82 -8.78 -13.06
N LEU A 303 4.43 -7.55 -12.76
CA LEU A 303 5.11 -6.66 -11.83
C LEU A 303 4.14 -6.15 -10.78
N ALA A 304 4.60 -5.97 -9.54
CA ALA A 304 3.83 -5.34 -8.46
C ALA A 304 4.74 -4.50 -7.55
N GLY A 305 4.19 -3.46 -6.94
CA GLY A 305 4.91 -2.54 -6.07
C GLY A 305 6.00 -1.77 -6.80
N ASP A 306 7.11 -1.51 -6.11
CA ASP A 306 8.22 -0.72 -6.66
C ASP A 306 8.83 -1.30 -7.94
N ALA A 307 8.62 -2.60 -8.24
CA ALA A 307 9.00 -3.18 -9.52
C ALA A 307 8.19 -2.58 -10.68
N ALA A 308 6.93 -2.23 -10.45
CA ALA A 308 6.03 -1.62 -11.43
C ALA A 308 6.09 -0.08 -11.42
N HIS A 309 6.36 0.55 -10.27
CA HIS A 309 6.36 2.01 -10.11
C HIS A 309 7.28 2.46 -8.97
N VAL A 310 8.03 3.49 -9.22
CA VAL A 310 8.91 4.13 -8.22
C VAL A 310 8.61 5.62 -8.14
N HIS A 311 8.72 6.18 -6.95
CA HIS A 311 8.54 7.60 -6.70
C HIS A 311 9.26 8.01 -5.41
N SER A 312 9.30 9.31 -5.10
CA SER A 312 9.87 9.79 -3.84
C SER A 312 9.06 9.29 -2.62
N PRO A 313 9.67 9.11 -1.45
CA PRO A 313 8.99 8.57 -0.27
C PRO A 313 8.01 9.55 0.38
N PHE A 314 7.87 10.77 -0.14
CA PHE A 314 7.03 11.81 0.45
C PHE A 314 5.55 11.43 0.43
N GLY A 315 4.92 11.53 1.60
CA GLY A 315 3.51 11.19 1.80
C GLY A 315 3.21 9.70 1.99
N GLY A 316 4.25 8.82 2.07
CA GLY A 316 4.09 7.43 2.51
C GLY A 316 3.24 6.55 1.59
N GLN A 317 3.19 6.83 0.28
CA GLN A 317 2.27 6.15 -0.65
C GLN A 317 2.77 4.80 -1.18
N GLY A 318 4.11 4.59 -1.29
CA GLY A 318 4.68 3.45 -2.05
C GLY A 318 4.30 2.08 -1.50
N LEU A 319 4.47 1.86 -0.19
CA LEU A 319 4.06 0.62 0.47
C LEU A 319 2.57 0.33 0.23
N ASN A 320 1.74 1.33 0.43
CA ASN A 320 0.28 1.23 0.32
C ASN A 320 -0.18 0.95 -1.12
N LEU A 321 0.45 1.61 -2.09
CA LEU A 321 0.20 1.35 -3.51
C LEU A 321 0.54 -0.11 -3.85
N GLY A 322 1.71 -0.59 -3.41
CA GLY A 322 2.15 -1.97 -3.67
C GLY A 322 1.30 -3.03 -2.98
N LEU A 323 0.83 -2.79 -1.75
CA LEU A 323 -0.11 -3.70 -1.08
C LEU A 323 -1.43 -3.80 -1.87
N GLY A 324 -1.94 -2.67 -2.36
CA GLY A 324 -3.10 -2.66 -3.24
C GLY A 324 -2.88 -3.42 -4.56
N ASP A 325 -1.65 -3.39 -5.12
CA ASP A 325 -1.31 -4.20 -6.29
C ASP A 325 -1.39 -5.70 -5.96
N ALA A 326 -0.80 -6.11 -4.84
CA ALA A 326 -0.77 -7.50 -4.41
C ALA A 326 -2.17 -8.08 -4.21
N VAL A 327 -3.04 -7.34 -3.52
CA VAL A 327 -4.43 -7.75 -3.24
C VAL A 327 -5.26 -7.80 -4.53
N ASN A 328 -5.09 -6.82 -5.43
CA ASN A 328 -5.81 -6.81 -6.70
C ASN A 328 -5.34 -7.91 -7.65
N LEU A 329 -4.03 -8.18 -7.71
CA LEU A 329 -3.45 -9.19 -8.58
C LEU A 329 -3.71 -10.62 -8.08
N GLY A 330 -3.60 -10.86 -6.76
CA GLY A 330 -3.54 -12.20 -6.17
C GLY A 330 -4.69 -13.09 -6.61
N TRP A 331 -5.93 -12.66 -6.42
CA TRP A 331 -7.10 -13.45 -6.79
C TRP A 331 -7.29 -13.59 -8.31
N LYS A 332 -6.92 -12.58 -9.11
CA LYS A 332 -7.01 -12.62 -10.58
C LYS A 332 -6.02 -13.62 -11.16
N LEU A 333 -4.81 -13.65 -10.60
CA LEU A 333 -3.80 -14.62 -10.99
C LEU A 333 -4.18 -16.03 -10.53
N ALA A 334 -4.72 -16.19 -9.31
CA ALA A 334 -5.24 -17.45 -8.83
C ALA A 334 -6.36 -17.98 -9.72
N ALA A 335 -7.32 -17.15 -10.09
CA ALA A 335 -8.39 -17.49 -11.03
C ALA A 335 -7.84 -18.00 -12.36
N THR A 336 -6.77 -17.36 -12.85
CA THR A 336 -6.09 -17.72 -14.11
C THR A 336 -5.36 -19.06 -13.98
N VAL A 337 -4.67 -19.30 -12.86
CA VAL A 337 -3.98 -20.58 -12.57
C VAL A 337 -4.98 -21.73 -12.50
N HIS A 338 -6.12 -21.52 -11.86
CA HIS A 338 -7.20 -22.52 -11.75
C HIS A 338 -8.05 -22.66 -13.02
N GLY A 339 -7.85 -21.82 -14.04
CA GLY A 339 -8.51 -21.92 -15.33
C GLY A 339 -9.99 -21.51 -15.36
N TRP A 340 -10.47 -20.81 -14.31
CA TRP A 340 -11.85 -20.30 -14.28
C TRP A 340 -11.94 -18.79 -14.57
N ALA A 341 -10.81 -18.11 -14.72
CA ALA A 341 -10.77 -16.69 -15.05
C ALA A 341 -11.52 -16.41 -16.35
N PRO A 342 -12.49 -15.49 -16.37
CA PRO A 342 -13.04 -15.01 -17.63
C PRO A 342 -11.95 -14.35 -18.48
N GLU A 343 -12.17 -14.36 -19.80
CA GLU A 343 -11.24 -13.70 -20.73
C GLU A 343 -11.02 -12.23 -20.35
N GLY A 344 -9.76 -11.80 -20.35
CA GLY A 344 -9.37 -10.44 -20.00
C GLY A 344 -9.34 -10.14 -18.50
N LEU A 345 -9.72 -11.06 -17.59
CA LEU A 345 -9.69 -10.78 -16.15
C LEU A 345 -8.31 -10.32 -15.67
N LEU A 346 -7.24 -11.02 -16.07
CA LEU A 346 -5.89 -10.67 -15.63
C LEU A 346 -5.40 -9.34 -16.22
N ASP A 347 -5.91 -8.92 -17.37
CA ASP A 347 -5.56 -7.63 -17.99
C ASP A 347 -6.19 -6.45 -17.24
N THR A 348 -7.29 -6.69 -16.50
CA THR A 348 -7.88 -5.68 -15.61
C THR A 348 -6.93 -5.28 -14.49
N TYR A 349 -5.89 -6.05 -14.18
CA TYR A 349 -4.87 -5.67 -13.19
C TYR A 349 -4.17 -4.37 -13.58
N THR A 350 -3.61 -4.30 -14.80
CA THR A 350 -3.03 -3.05 -15.30
C THR A 350 -4.08 -1.94 -15.41
N ALA A 351 -5.26 -2.23 -15.94
CA ALA A 351 -6.31 -1.23 -16.13
C ALA A 351 -6.78 -0.58 -14.81
N GLU A 352 -6.84 -1.34 -13.74
CA GLU A 352 -7.27 -0.84 -12.42
C GLU A 352 -6.13 -0.20 -11.62
N ARG A 353 -4.89 -0.73 -11.70
CA ARG A 353 -3.78 -0.29 -10.83
C ARG A 353 -2.91 0.79 -11.44
N HIS A 354 -2.72 0.79 -12.76
CA HIS A 354 -1.88 1.78 -13.44
C HIS A 354 -2.37 3.23 -13.23
N PRO A 355 -3.67 3.57 -13.31
CA PRO A 355 -4.14 4.93 -13.05
C PRO A 355 -3.84 5.41 -11.62
N LEU A 356 -3.94 4.53 -10.61
CA LEU A 356 -3.60 4.87 -9.23
C LEU A 356 -2.09 5.11 -9.06
N GLY A 357 -1.27 4.28 -9.71
CA GLY A 357 0.19 4.50 -9.76
C GLY A 357 0.53 5.84 -10.40
N ALA A 358 -0.06 6.17 -11.56
CA ALA A 358 0.15 7.45 -12.24
C ALA A 358 -0.22 8.65 -11.32
N TRP A 359 -1.36 8.55 -10.62
CA TRP A 359 -1.77 9.56 -9.65
C TRP A 359 -0.74 9.72 -8.51
N VAL A 360 -0.22 8.62 -7.95
CA VAL A 360 0.80 8.68 -6.89
C VAL A 360 2.09 9.34 -7.39
N LEU A 361 2.51 9.05 -8.63
CA LEU A 361 3.67 9.70 -9.21
C LEU A 361 3.48 11.22 -9.29
N ASP A 362 2.31 11.69 -9.75
CA ASP A 362 2.01 13.13 -9.83
C ASP A 362 1.89 13.76 -8.45
N TRP A 363 1.26 13.07 -7.48
CA TRP A 363 1.15 13.50 -6.10
C TRP A 363 2.52 13.71 -5.44
N THR A 364 3.45 12.82 -5.70
CA THR A 364 4.82 12.93 -5.15
C THR A 364 5.65 13.98 -5.88
N ARG A 365 5.49 14.12 -7.21
CA ARG A 365 6.12 15.22 -7.98
C ARG A 365 5.67 16.59 -7.47
N ALA A 366 4.38 16.77 -7.19
CA ALA A 366 3.86 18.00 -6.63
C ALA A 366 4.49 18.33 -5.27
N GLN A 367 4.67 17.33 -4.40
CA GLN A 367 5.35 17.52 -3.12
C GLN A 367 6.82 17.90 -3.30
N VAL A 368 7.55 17.24 -4.20
CA VAL A 368 8.95 17.59 -4.51
C VAL A 368 9.04 19.03 -5.03
N ALA A 369 8.13 19.45 -5.91
CA ALA A 369 8.10 20.81 -6.44
C ALA A 369 7.92 21.87 -5.34
N LEU A 370 7.05 21.60 -4.35
CA LEU A 370 6.85 22.49 -3.22
C LEU A 370 8.03 22.53 -2.23
N MET A 371 8.81 21.45 -2.14
CA MET A 371 9.97 21.37 -1.23
C MET A 371 11.20 22.12 -1.74
N ARG A 372 11.26 22.46 -3.02
CA ARG A 372 12.40 23.13 -3.64
C ARG A 372 12.69 24.49 -2.98
N PRO A 373 13.99 24.89 -2.93
CA PRO A 373 14.41 26.14 -2.29
C PRO A 373 14.13 27.40 -3.11
N GLU A 374 13.83 27.26 -4.42
CA GLU A 374 13.68 28.41 -5.32
C GLU A 374 12.51 29.34 -4.90
N PRO A 375 12.62 30.67 -5.16
CA PRO A 375 11.61 31.65 -4.72
C PRO A 375 10.19 31.35 -5.19
N HIS A 376 10.01 30.81 -6.40
CA HIS A 376 8.69 30.43 -6.91
C HIS A 376 8.07 29.26 -6.13
N ALA A 377 8.85 28.24 -5.82
CA ALA A 377 8.41 27.12 -4.98
C ALA A 377 8.08 27.59 -3.57
N ALA A 378 8.90 28.46 -2.99
CA ALA A 378 8.63 29.06 -1.68
C ALA A 378 7.35 29.90 -1.66
N ALA A 379 7.08 30.68 -2.71
CA ALA A 379 5.83 31.43 -2.85
C ALA A 379 4.61 30.50 -2.97
N LEU A 380 4.69 29.48 -3.86
CA LEU A 380 3.62 28.51 -4.04
C LEU A 380 3.36 27.71 -2.75
N ARG A 381 4.40 27.31 -2.02
CA ARG A 381 4.28 26.62 -0.73
C ARG A 381 3.50 27.45 0.30
N ARG A 382 3.71 28.79 0.37
CA ARG A 382 2.93 29.66 1.26
C ARG A 382 1.45 29.66 0.89
N VAL A 383 1.12 29.78 -0.39
CA VAL A 383 -0.27 29.73 -0.86
C VAL A 383 -0.93 28.38 -0.53
N VAL A 384 -0.20 27.27 -0.77
CA VAL A 384 -0.71 25.92 -0.43
C VAL A 384 -0.88 25.77 1.09
N ALA A 385 0.04 26.32 1.90
CA ALA A 385 -0.06 26.28 3.36
C ALA A 385 -1.29 27.06 3.87
N GLU A 386 -1.55 28.24 3.32
CA GLU A 386 -2.73 29.04 3.65
C GLU A 386 -4.03 28.29 3.24
N LEU A 387 -4.06 27.71 2.04
CA LEU A 387 -5.19 26.91 1.59
C LEU A 387 -5.39 25.69 2.50
N SER A 388 -4.34 24.97 2.86
CA SER A 388 -4.38 23.80 3.74
C SER A 388 -4.86 24.11 5.16
N ALA A 389 -4.90 25.38 5.55
CA ALA A 389 -5.45 25.84 6.82
C ALA A 389 -6.98 26.05 6.78
N THR A 390 -7.65 25.66 5.71
CA THR A 390 -9.12 25.66 5.59
C THR A 390 -9.70 24.25 5.77
N PRO A 391 -10.94 24.09 6.29
CA PRO A 391 -11.57 22.79 6.46
C PRO A 391 -11.67 21.99 5.15
N ASP A 392 -12.12 22.61 4.06
CA ASP A 392 -12.29 21.94 2.77
C ASP A 392 -10.98 21.39 2.22
N ALA A 393 -9.91 22.19 2.26
CA ALA A 393 -8.63 21.75 1.77
C ALA A 393 -7.97 20.70 2.69
N THR A 394 -8.08 20.86 4.02
CA THR A 394 -7.62 19.82 4.96
C THR A 394 -8.33 18.50 4.66
N THR A 395 -9.66 18.50 4.54
CA THR A 395 -10.46 17.32 4.22
C THR A 395 -10.04 16.71 2.88
N PHE A 396 -9.88 17.54 1.84
CA PHE A 396 -9.38 17.08 0.54
C PHE A 396 -8.01 16.36 0.65
N PHE A 397 -7.02 17.00 1.29
CA PHE A 397 -5.69 16.42 1.44
C PHE A 397 -5.72 15.13 2.26
N VAL A 398 -6.49 15.10 3.35
CA VAL A 398 -6.61 13.91 4.19
C VAL A 398 -7.25 12.75 3.44
N LYS A 399 -8.33 12.99 2.67
CA LYS A 399 -8.92 11.96 1.79
C LYS A 399 -7.89 11.39 0.82
N LYS A 400 -7.06 12.25 0.22
CA LYS A 400 -6.01 11.82 -0.72
C LYS A 400 -4.90 11.02 -0.05
N ILE A 401 -4.46 11.42 1.13
CA ILE A 401 -3.39 10.75 1.89
C ILE A 401 -3.89 9.41 2.44
N SER A 402 -5.11 9.39 3.01
CA SER A 402 -5.70 8.18 3.59
C SER A 402 -6.13 7.14 2.55
N GLY A 403 -6.31 7.54 1.29
CA GLY A 403 -6.69 6.64 0.21
C GLY A 403 -8.18 6.30 0.16
N VAL A 404 -9.03 6.86 1.02
CA VAL A 404 -10.48 6.58 1.06
C VAL A 404 -11.20 6.95 -0.25
N TRP A 405 -10.61 7.84 -1.05
CA TRP A 405 -11.11 8.24 -2.37
C TRP A 405 -10.90 7.18 -3.45
N HIS A 406 -10.13 6.11 -3.21
CA HIS A 406 -9.82 5.11 -4.23
C HIS A 406 -11.10 4.45 -4.75
N ARG A 407 -11.21 4.42 -6.05
CA ARG A 407 -12.30 3.78 -6.76
C ARG A 407 -11.80 3.23 -8.08
N TYR A 408 -12.15 1.99 -8.39
CA TYR A 408 -11.96 1.45 -9.74
C TYR A 408 -13.12 1.85 -10.64
N ASP A 409 -12.83 2.12 -11.89
CA ASP A 409 -13.86 2.38 -12.91
C ASP A 409 -14.47 1.04 -13.35
N LEU A 410 -15.43 0.56 -12.58
CA LEU A 410 -16.14 -0.69 -12.85
C LEU A 410 -17.51 -0.39 -13.44
N PRO A 411 -18.02 -1.24 -14.35
CA PRO A 411 -19.39 -1.14 -14.83
C PRO A 411 -20.39 -1.35 -13.69
N GLY A 412 -21.37 -0.48 -13.61
CA GLY A 412 -22.45 -0.51 -12.64
C GLY A 412 -22.94 0.88 -12.28
N SER A 413 -24.21 1.01 -11.95
CA SER A 413 -24.87 2.28 -11.67
C SER A 413 -24.81 2.68 -10.19
N HIS A 414 -24.63 1.71 -9.29
CA HIS A 414 -24.69 1.96 -7.84
C HIS A 414 -23.44 2.71 -7.33
N PRO A 415 -23.59 3.70 -6.42
CA PRO A 415 -22.46 4.50 -5.90
C PRO A 415 -21.34 3.70 -5.23
N LEU A 416 -21.62 2.54 -4.66
CA LEU A 416 -20.64 1.65 -4.05
C LEU A 416 -19.80 0.88 -5.07
N THR A 417 -20.26 0.73 -6.32
CA THR A 417 -19.53 -0.04 -7.35
C THR A 417 -18.15 0.55 -7.61
N GLY A 418 -17.14 -0.30 -7.56
CA GLY A 418 -15.72 0.07 -7.72
C GLY A 418 -15.05 0.60 -6.45
N ARG A 419 -15.79 0.80 -5.36
CA ARG A 419 -15.24 1.22 -4.06
C ARG A 419 -14.90 0.02 -3.18
N SER A 420 -14.04 0.23 -2.20
CA SER A 420 -13.88 -0.69 -1.07
C SER A 420 -15.24 -0.89 -0.40
N ALA A 421 -15.60 -2.14 -0.10
CA ALA A 421 -16.86 -2.43 0.57
C ALA A 421 -16.87 -1.79 1.98
N PRO A 422 -17.97 -1.16 2.40
CA PRO A 422 -18.08 -0.67 3.78
C PRO A 422 -18.05 -1.86 4.76
N ASP A 423 -17.41 -1.67 5.91
CA ASP A 423 -17.37 -2.69 6.95
C ASP A 423 -18.67 -2.63 7.79
N LEU A 424 -19.66 -3.40 7.36
CA LEU A 424 -21.01 -3.45 7.93
C LEU A 424 -21.07 -4.27 9.22
N GLU A 425 -21.86 -3.83 10.19
CA GLU A 425 -22.28 -4.67 11.32
C GLU A 425 -23.48 -5.53 10.92
N LEU A 426 -23.33 -6.84 11.08
CA LEU A 426 -24.30 -7.82 10.58
C LEU A 426 -25.08 -8.45 11.71
N SER A 427 -26.29 -8.92 11.41
CA SER A 427 -27.23 -9.48 12.41
C SER A 427 -26.79 -10.82 13.00
N ASP A 428 -25.77 -11.45 12.47
CA ASP A 428 -25.14 -12.65 13.05
C ASP A 428 -24.08 -12.34 14.13
N GLY A 429 -23.89 -11.05 14.46
CA GLY A 429 -22.96 -10.57 15.47
C GLY A 429 -21.52 -10.38 14.96
N HIS A 430 -21.29 -10.56 13.67
CA HIS A 430 -19.99 -10.34 13.03
C HIS A 430 -19.97 -9.05 12.22
N ARG A 431 -18.77 -8.60 11.87
CA ARG A 431 -18.58 -7.56 10.88
C ARG A 431 -18.36 -8.18 9.49
N LEU A 432 -18.61 -7.39 8.44
CA LEU A 432 -18.42 -7.87 7.07
C LEU A 432 -16.99 -8.40 6.83
N ALA A 433 -15.98 -7.76 7.38
CA ALA A 433 -14.59 -8.18 7.24
C ALA A 433 -14.33 -9.60 7.78
N ASP A 434 -15.02 -10.03 8.84
CA ASP A 434 -14.89 -11.38 9.42
C ASP A 434 -15.30 -12.48 8.43
N HIS A 435 -16.17 -12.13 7.48
CA HIS A 435 -16.60 -13.02 6.41
C HIS A 435 -15.69 -13.01 5.16
N LEU A 436 -14.56 -12.30 5.18
CA LEU A 436 -13.65 -12.17 4.03
C LEU A 436 -12.25 -12.76 4.26
N HIS A 437 -12.05 -13.46 5.39
CA HIS A 437 -10.76 -14.03 5.76
C HIS A 437 -10.29 -15.15 4.81
N ASP A 438 -11.21 -15.79 4.11
CA ASP A 438 -10.96 -16.89 3.16
C ASP A 438 -10.51 -16.41 1.77
N GLY A 439 -10.56 -15.10 1.50
CA GLY A 439 -10.16 -14.54 0.20
C GLY A 439 -11.06 -14.90 -0.97
N ARG A 440 -12.31 -15.34 -0.72
CA ARG A 440 -13.29 -15.68 -1.76
C ARG A 440 -14.19 -14.49 -2.09
N GLY A 441 -14.84 -14.54 -3.25
CA GLY A 441 -15.96 -13.65 -3.55
C GLY A 441 -17.12 -13.85 -2.57
N LEU A 442 -17.86 -12.80 -2.27
CA LEU A 442 -18.98 -12.85 -1.34
C LEU A 442 -20.20 -12.15 -1.92
N LEU A 443 -21.34 -12.86 -1.98
CA LEU A 443 -22.65 -12.28 -2.21
C LEU A 443 -23.39 -12.15 -0.89
N LEU A 444 -23.66 -10.91 -0.46
CA LEU A 444 -24.53 -10.62 0.67
C LEU A 444 -25.97 -10.49 0.20
N ASP A 445 -26.85 -11.29 0.77
CA ASP A 445 -28.29 -11.18 0.66
C ASP A 445 -28.82 -10.56 1.95
N LEU A 446 -29.03 -9.24 1.93
CA LEU A 446 -29.47 -8.45 3.08
C LEU A 446 -31.00 -8.39 3.22
N ALA A 447 -31.73 -8.80 2.17
CA ALA A 447 -33.18 -8.77 2.10
C ALA A 447 -33.85 -10.14 2.28
N ASP A 448 -33.06 -11.23 2.44
CA ASP A 448 -33.51 -12.63 2.44
C ASP A 448 -34.29 -13.00 1.16
N ASP A 449 -33.72 -12.68 0.00
CA ASP A 449 -34.37 -12.91 -1.28
C ASP A 449 -33.86 -14.21 -1.98
N PRO A 450 -34.70 -15.26 -2.10
CA PRO A 450 -34.32 -16.46 -2.80
C PRO A 450 -33.93 -16.25 -4.27
N ALA A 451 -34.47 -15.21 -4.93
CA ALA A 451 -34.16 -14.93 -6.32
C ALA A 451 -32.73 -14.42 -6.46
N LEU A 452 -32.24 -13.58 -5.50
CA LEU A 452 -30.85 -13.15 -5.44
C LEU A 452 -29.91 -14.35 -5.28
N ARG A 453 -30.19 -15.24 -4.32
CA ARG A 453 -29.39 -16.45 -4.07
C ARG A 453 -29.35 -17.39 -5.26
N GLY A 454 -30.48 -17.52 -5.96
CA GLY A 454 -30.61 -18.36 -7.15
C GLY A 454 -29.66 -17.95 -8.28
N ARG A 455 -29.41 -16.65 -8.46
CA ARG A 455 -28.51 -16.16 -9.52
C ARG A 455 -27.04 -16.53 -9.27
N ALA A 456 -26.59 -16.56 -8.01
CA ALA A 456 -25.22 -16.95 -7.67
C ALA A 456 -25.04 -18.47 -7.54
N ALA A 457 -26.10 -19.28 -7.67
CA ALA A 457 -26.06 -20.72 -7.43
C ALA A 457 -25.03 -21.46 -8.29
N GLY A 458 -24.78 -21.00 -9.52
CA GLY A 458 -23.79 -21.56 -10.42
C GLY A 458 -22.34 -21.11 -10.12
N HIS A 459 -22.09 -20.24 -9.14
CA HIS A 459 -20.78 -19.72 -8.80
C HIS A 459 -20.32 -20.08 -7.38
N ARG A 460 -20.97 -21.08 -6.73
CA ARG A 460 -20.70 -21.45 -5.32
C ARG A 460 -19.27 -21.88 -5.02
N ASP A 461 -18.56 -22.36 -6.02
CA ASP A 461 -17.13 -22.69 -5.96
C ASP A 461 -16.23 -21.45 -5.83
N ARG A 462 -16.67 -20.27 -6.23
CA ARG A 462 -15.93 -19.01 -6.31
C ARG A 462 -16.53 -17.89 -5.46
N VAL A 463 -17.87 -17.91 -5.30
CA VAL A 463 -18.63 -16.88 -4.58
C VAL A 463 -19.44 -17.56 -3.47
N ARG A 464 -19.14 -17.20 -2.24
CA ARG A 464 -19.93 -17.60 -1.08
C ARG A 464 -21.17 -16.70 -0.98
N THR A 465 -22.32 -17.26 -0.70
CA THR A 465 -23.55 -16.50 -0.43
C THR A 465 -23.82 -16.48 1.07
N LEU A 466 -24.07 -15.30 1.64
CA LEU A 466 -24.44 -15.11 3.02
C LEU A 466 -25.75 -14.34 3.10
N THR A 467 -26.78 -14.95 3.73
CA THR A 467 -28.05 -14.30 4.02
C THR A 467 -28.01 -13.77 5.44
N VAL A 468 -28.07 -12.46 5.60
CA VAL A 468 -27.91 -11.76 6.88
C VAL A 468 -28.52 -10.37 6.74
N ARG A 469 -28.92 -9.73 7.84
CA ARG A 469 -29.40 -8.33 7.84
C ARG A 469 -28.30 -7.37 8.27
N CYS A 470 -28.39 -6.12 7.80
CA CYS A 470 -27.57 -5.01 8.27
C CYS A 470 -28.49 -3.93 8.84
N PRO A 471 -28.65 -3.84 10.16
CA PRO A 471 -29.55 -2.87 10.79
C PRO A 471 -29.19 -1.42 10.47
N ASP A 472 -27.91 -1.11 10.34
CA ASP A 472 -27.42 0.25 10.10
C ASP A 472 -27.55 0.68 8.64
N ARG A 473 -27.81 -0.25 7.72
CA ARG A 473 -27.97 0.01 6.29
C ARG A 473 -29.23 -0.72 5.76
N PRO A 474 -30.42 -0.33 6.29
CA PRO A 474 -31.69 -0.90 5.84
C PRO A 474 -32.03 -0.52 4.38
N ASP A 475 -31.32 0.45 3.83
CA ASP A 475 -31.37 0.88 2.44
C ASP A 475 -30.68 -0.09 1.47
N LEU A 476 -29.84 -1.01 1.94
CA LEU A 476 -29.17 -2.00 1.09
C LEU A 476 -29.93 -3.34 1.09
N ALA A 477 -30.18 -3.88 -0.11
CA ALA A 477 -30.78 -5.20 -0.30
C ALA A 477 -29.74 -6.29 -0.64
N GLY A 478 -28.62 -5.92 -1.27
CA GLY A 478 -27.57 -6.88 -1.59
C GLY A 478 -26.26 -6.26 -2.07
N LEU A 479 -25.17 -7.00 -1.88
CA LEU A 479 -23.81 -6.63 -2.32
C LEU A 479 -23.11 -7.85 -2.92
N LEU A 480 -22.43 -7.68 -4.06
CA LEU A 480 -21.46 -8.64 -4.57
C LEU A 480 -20.06 -8.08 -4.40
N LEU A 481 -19.22 -8.80 -3.68
CA LEU A 481 -17.84 -8.42 -3.40
C LEU A 481 -16.87 -9.33 -4.14
N ARG A 482 -15.84 -8.71 -4.72
CA ARG A 482 -14.68 -9.42 -5.25
C ARG A 482 -13.78 -9.89 -4.09
N PRO A 483 -12.89 -10.87 -4.32
CA PRO A 483 -11.93 -11.35 -3.31
C PRO A 483 -11.06 -10.24 -2.71
N ASP A 484 -10.76 -9.17 -3.45
CA ASP A 484 -10.01 -8.01 -2.99
C ASP A 484 -10.84 -7.03 -2.14
N GLY A 485 -12.09 -7.37 -1.83
CA GLY A 485 -13.01 -6.55 -1.05
C GLY A 485 -13.61 -5.37 -1.82
N CYS A 486 -13.40 -5.29 -3.13
CA CYS A 486 -14.05 -4.28 -3.97
C CYS A 486 -15.50 -4.67 -4.24
N THR A 487 -16.41 -3.70 -4.15
CA THR A 487 -17.83 -3.87 -4.51
C THR A 487 -17.97 -3.98 -6.03
N ALA A 488 -18.35 -5.17 -6.49
CA ALA A 488 -18.60 -5.43 -7.91
C ALA A 488 -20.01 -5.06 -8.34
N TRP A 489 -20.96 -5.17 -7.40
CA TRP A 489 -22.37 -4.83 -7.60
C TRP A 489 -23.03 -4.54 -6.25
N ALA A 490 -24.05 -3.68 -6.26
CA ALA A 490 -24.92 -3.42 -5.11
C ALA A 490 -26.34 -3.08 -5.57
N ALA A 491 -27.33 -3.28 -4.68
CA ALA A 491 -28.72 -2.91 -4.89
C ALA A 491 -29.36 -2.42 -3.59
N ASP A 492 -30.22 -1.39 -3.72
CA ASP A 492 -30.98 -0.81 -2.61
C ASP A 492 -32.36 -1.46 -2.42
N ALA A 493 -32.81 -2.25 -3.40
CA ALA A 493 -34.11 -2.91 -3.33
C ALA A 493 -34.09 -4.33 -3.90
N PRO A 494 -34.87 -5.27 -3.32
CA PRO A 494 -35.09 -6.59 -3.91
C PRO A 494 -35.62 -6.52 -5.34
N GLY A 495 -35.21 -7.47 -6.19
CA GLY A 495 -35.65 -7.54 -7.59
C GLY A 495 -34.82 -6.71 -8.59
N SER A 496 -33.92 -5.84 -8.14
CA SER A 496 -33.05 -5.02 -8.99
C SER A 496 -31.74 -5.74 -9.38
N TYR A 497 -31.84 -6.90 -10.04
CA TYR A 497 -30.69 -7.80 -10.28
C TYR A 497 -30.12 -7.78 -11.71
N GLY A 498 -30.58 -6.85 -12.58
CA GLY A 498 -30.15 -6.83 -13.99
C GLY A 498 -28.65 -6.75 -14.21
N GLU A 499 -27.94 -6.00 -13.36
CA GLU A 499 -26.48 -5.85 -13.44
C GLU A 499 -25.71 -6.97 -12.70
N LEU A 500 -26.36 -7.75 -11.82
CA LEU A 500 -25.71 -8.80 -11.02
C LEU A 500 -25.19 -9.94 -11.90
N ASP A 501 -25.99 -10.41 -12.86
CA ASP A 501 -25.58 -11.50 -13.75
C ASP A 501 -24.37 -11.09 -14.60
N ALA A 502 -24.36 -9.83 -15.06
CA ALA A 502 -23.23 -9.27 -15.77
C ALA A 502 -21.96 -9.16 -14.88
N ALA A 503 -22.12 -8.76 -13.61
CA ALA A 503 -21.03 -8.69 -12.65
C ALA A 503 -20.48 -10.08 -12.30
N LEU A 504 -21.36 -11.07 -12.07
CA LEU A 504 -20.96 -12.46 -11.84
C LEU A 504 -20.18 -13.02 -13.04
N GLY A 505 -20.69 -12.85 -14.25
CA GLY A 505 -20.00 -13.31 -15.47
C GLY A 505 -18.67 -12.62 -15.68
N ARG A 506 -18.59 -11.30 -15.45
CA ARG A 506 -17.36 -10.49 -15.65
C ARG A 506 -16.25 -10.87 -14.68
N TRP A 507 -16.56 -11.10 -13.42
CA TRP A 507 -15.56 -11.26 -12.36
C TRP A 507 -15.33 -12.73 -11.98
N PHE A 508 -16.32 -13.58 -12.15
CA PHE A 508 -16.27 -14.97 -11.71
C PHE A 508 -16.48 -15.98 -12.85
N GLY A 509 -16.65 -15.48 -14.09
CA GLY A 509 -16.77 -16.34 -15.27
C GLY A 509 -18.14 -17.01 -15.43
N ALA A 510 -18.20 -17.98 -16.32
CA ALA A 510 -19.43 -18.74 -16.54
C ALA A 510 -19.80 -19.56 -15.30
N PRO A 511 -21.10 -19.79 -15.03
CA PRO A 511 -21.53 -20.66 -13.95
C PRO A 511 -21.00 -22.09 -14.16
N SER A 512 -20.54 -22.72 -13.08
CA SER A 512 -20.17 -24.14 -13.08
C SER A 512 -21.40 -24.98 -13.29
N ALA A 513 -21.28 -26.09 -14.04
CA ALA A 513 -22.37 -27.04 -14.17
C ALA A 513 -22.77 -27.52 -12.77
N VAL A 514 -24.00 -27.22 -12.34
CA VAL A 514 -24.53 -27.74 -11.09
C VAL A 514 -24.66 -29.26 -11.29
N PRO A 515 -23.99 -30.10 -10.47
CA PRO A 515 -24.32 -31.54 -10.54
C PRO A 515 -25.80 -31.68 -10.34
N ALA A 516 -26.46 -32.44 -11.24
CA ALA A 516 -27.86 -32.80 -11.07
C ALA A 516 -28.01 -33.48 -9.71
N ALA A 517 -28.92 -32.94 -8.88
CA ALA A 517 -29.18 -33.42 -7.53
C ALA A 517 -29.79 -34.83 -7.57
#